data_19b0eecd649dcab32ec155aadead9242
#
_entry.id   19b0eecd649dcab32ec155aadead9242
#
_cell.length_a   1.000
_cell.length_b   1.000
_cell.length_c   1.000
_cell.angle_alpha   90.00
_cell.angle_beta   90.00
_cell.angle_gamma   90.00
#
_symmetry.space_group_name_H-M   'P 1'
#
loop_
_entity.id
_entity.type
_entity.pdbx_description
1 polymer ?
#
loop_
_entity_poly.entity_id
_entity_poly.type
_entity_poly.pdbx_seq_one_letter_code
_entity_poly.pdbx_strand_id
1 'polypeptide(L)'
;MKPRKILKTLAYGLAALLALLLIAVATIYILSAQRLNRKRLVSVAAVSIPASTEAIERGRHIVATRACADCHGVDFGGKKVIDDPLAGELHGPNITRGIGGLPSDFSDLDYVRAIRHGLSRDGRSFVLMPSLEYADLSDEDLGAVIAYLKTQPAVDRPRGPVSPGPIVRLLILTGEVKLAAEHIDHAAKRASTVTASASADYGKYLAASCTGCHGPNLSGGKIPGAPPDWPAAANLTSHATSRVTRWTEEQFMQTVRTRVRPDGTALNPIMPAAFAQLTDQELKALWTYLQSLPAIPTGAR
;
A
#
# COMPACT_ATOMS: atom_id res chain seq x y z
N MET A 1 20.32 -36.99 -42.01
CA MET A 1 21.20 -35.83 -41.62
C MET A 1 22.28 -36.34 -40.69
N LYS A 2 23.57 -35.91 -40.87
CA LYS A 2 24.66 -36.36 -39.99
C LYS A 2 24.41 -35.82 -38.57
N PRO A 3 24.49 -36.63 -37.48
CA PRO A 3 24.16 -36.23 -36.11
C PRO A 3 24.90 -34.97 -35.64
N ARG A 4 26.11 -34.72 -36.11
CA ARG A 4 26.89 -33.49 -35.84
C ARG A 4 26.24 -32.19 -36.38
N LYS A 5 25.50 -32.26 -37.51
CA LYS A 5 24.80 -31.07 -38.04
C LYS A 5 23.56 -30.71 -37.17
N ILE A 6 22.83 -31.72 -36.74
CA ILE A 6 21.67 -31.55 -35.85
C ILE A 6 22.11 -30.95 -34.54
N LEU A 7 23.17 -31.46 -33.91
CA LEU A 7 23.70 -30.94 -32.65
C LEU A 7 24.14 -29.46 -32.74
N LYS A 8 24.81 -29.08 -33.85
CA LYS A 8 25.21 -27.69 -34.10
C LYS A 8 24.00 -26.78 -34.26
N THR A 9 22.98 -27.21 -35.01
CA THR A 9 21.74 -26.41 -35.17
C THR A 9 21.01 -26.21 -33.85
N LEU A 10 20.91 -27.27 -33.02
CA LEU A 10 20.32 -27.17 -31.66
C LEU A 10 21.14 -26.24 -30.76
N ALA A 11 22.47 -26.32 -30.79
CA ALA A 11 23.35 -25.43 -30.00
C ALA A 11 23.22 -23.97 -30.42
N TYR A 12 23.14 -23.67 -31.73
CA TYR A 12 22.89 -22.31 -32.21
C TYR A 12 21.49 -21.83 -31.84
N GLY A 13 20.45 -22.69 -31.93
CA GLY A 13 19.09 -22.38 -31.49
C GLY A 13 19.02 -22.04 -29.99
N LEU A 14 19.69 -22.85 -29.15
CA LEU A 14 19.76 -22.60 -27.72
C LEU A 14 20.53 -21.30 -27.40
N ALA A 15 21.68 -21.08 -28.08
CA ALA A 15 22.44 -19.85 -27.89
C ALA A 15 21.66 -18.60 -28.30
N ALA A 16 20.90 -18.66 -29.39
CA ALA A 16 20.01 -17.58 -29.82
C ALA A 16 18.88 -17.32 -28.80
N LEU A 17 18.26 -18.40 -28.29
CA LEU A 17 17.23 -18.28 -27.26
C LEU A 17 17.77 -17.64 -25.96
N LEU A 18 18.95 -18.07 -25.51
CA LEU A 18 19.61 -17.50 -24.34
C LEU A 18 19.95 -16.01 -24.56
N ALA A 19 20.46 -15.67 -25.74
CA ALA A 19 20.76 -14.28 -26.10
C ALA A 19 19.48 -13.41 -26.06
N LEU A 20 18.38 -13.89 -26.64
CA LEU A 20 17.08 -13.20 -26.61
C LEU A 20 16.56 -13.02 -25.17
N LEU A 21 16.68 -14.05 -24.34
CA LEU A 21 16.29 -13.97 -22.92
C LEU A 21 17.13 -12.93 -22.17
N LEU A 22 18.44 -12.91 -22.37
CA LEU A 22 19.32 -11.92 -21.75
C LEU A 22 18.98 -10.50 -22.20
N ILE A 23 18.68 -10.29 -23.48
CA ILE A 23 18.26 -9.00 -24.01
C ILE A 23 16.94 -8.59 -23.37
N ALA A 24 15.95 -9.49 -23.25
CA ALA A 24 14.66 -9.22 -22.63
C ALA A 24 14.84 -8.81 -21.16
N VAL A 25 15.62 -9.56 -20.39
CA VAL A 25 15.92 -9.24 -18.98
C VAL A 25 16.64 -7.89 -18.88
N ALA A 26 17.66 -7.65 -19.68
CA ALA A 26 18.38 -6.38 -19.70
C ALA A 26 17.42 -5.21 -20.01
N THR A 27 16.53 -5.38 -20.98
CA THR A 27 15.51 -4.38 -21.34
C THR A 27 14.58 -4.08 -20.17
N ILE A 28 14.08 -5.12 -19.47
CA ILE A 28 13.24 -4.96 -18.27
C ILE A 28 13.99 -4.15 -17.20
N TYR A 29 15.26 -4.47 -16.94
CA TYR A 29 16.06 -3.75 -15.94
C TYR A 29 16.33 -2.30 -16.33
N ILE A 30 16.68 -2.03 -17.59
CA ILE A 30 16.93 -0.67 -18.08
C ILE A 30 15.67 0.19 -18.00
N LEU A 31 14.57 -0.27 -18.61
CA LEU A 31 13.32 0.50 -18.65
C LEU A 31 12.71 0.71 -17.24
N SER A 32 12.73 -0.34 -16.41
CA SER A 32 12.24 -0.21 -15.04
C SER A 32 13.14 0.71 -14.19
N ALA A 33 14.45 0.66 -14.37
CA ALA A 33 15.37 1.56 -13.67
C ALA A 33 15.13 3.02 -14.06
N GLN A 34 14.88 3.32 -15.35
CA GLN A 34 14.50 4.66 -15.79
C GLN A 34 13.22 5.14 -15.09
N ARG A 35 12.20 4.28 -15.00
CA ARG A 35 10.93 4.61 -14.34
C ARG A 35 11.10 4.81 -12.83
N LEU A 36 11.81 3.91 -12.15
CA LEU A 36 12.08 3.94 -10.70
C LEU A 36 12.95 5.15 -10.30
N ASN A 37 13.90 5.55 -11.15
CA ASN A 37 14.79 6.67 -10.88
C ASN A 37 14.23 8.02 -11.37
N ARG A 38 13.05 8.03 -11.97
CA ARG A 38 12.41 9.26 -12.42
C ARG A 38 12.06 10.15 -11.23
N LYS A 39 12.65 11.34 -11.20
CA LYS A 39 12.38 12.36 -10.18
C LYS A 39 11.17 13.19 -10.58
N ARG A 40 10.31 13.46 -9.59
CA ARG A 40 9.14 14.33 -9.73
C ARG A 40 9.32 15.54 -8.83
N LEU A 41 9.22 16.71 -9.42
CA LEU A 41 9.17 17.96 -8.67
C LEU A 41 7.72 18.24 -8.31
N VAL A 42 7.42 18.18 -7.03
CA VAL A 42 6.08 18.41 -6.48
C VAL A 42 6.16 19.51 -5.43
N SER A 43 5.26 20.48 -5.55
CA SER A 43 5.07 21.47 -4.50
C SER A 43 4.37 20.79 -3.30
N VAL A 44 5.06 20.74 -2.17
CA VAL A 44 4.54 20.13 -0.94
C VAL A 44 4.04 21.24 -0.04
N ALA A 45 2.73 21.26 0.22
CA ALA A 45 2.15 22.18 1.18
C ALA A 45 2.46 21.69 2.62
N ALA A 46 2.80 22.62 3.49
CA ALA A 46 2.99 22.32 4.91
C ALA A 46 1.63 22.00 5.58
N VAL A 47 1.65 21.09 6.53
CA VAL A 47 0.53 20.83 7.45
C VAL A 47 0.95 21.20 8.87
N SER A 48 -0.02 21.58 9.70
CA SER A 48 0.24 21.84 11.11
C SER A 48 0.54 20.54 11.84
N ILE A 49 1.62 20.51 12.62
CA ILE A 49 1.99 19.34 13.43
C ILE A 49 1.63 19.66 14.89
N PRO A 50 0.52 19.10 15.40
CA PRO A 50 0.08 19.40 16.75
C PRO A 50 0.99 18.73 17.80
N ALA A 51 1.07 19.35 18.99
CA ALA A 51 1.84 18.81 20.12
C ALA A 51 0.93 18.31 21.26
N SER A 52 -0.40 18.39 21.13
CA SER A 52 -1.30 17.94 22.19
C SER A 52 -1.35 16.42 22.30
N THR A 53 -1.60 15.94 23.51
CA THR A 53 -1.72 14.49 23.78
C THR A 53 -2.85 13.88 22.96
N GLU A 54 -3.98 14.56 22.81
CA GLU A 54 -5.13 14.09 22.05
C GLU A 54 -4.78 13.90 20.56
N ALA A 55 -4.04 14.84 20.00
CA ALA A 55 -3.60 14.73 18.60
C ALA A 55 -2.57 13.62 18.40
N ILE A 56 -1.65 13.42 19.34
CA ILE A 56 -0.69 12.31 19.31
C ILE A 56 -1.44 10.96 19.40
N GLU A 57 -2.43 10.84 20.28
CA GLU A 57 -3.25 9.64 20.39
C GLU A 57 -4.10 9.38 19.13
N ARG A 58 -4.65 10.44 18.51
CA ARG A 58 -5.31 10.35 17.20
C ARG A 58 -4.32 9.82 16.15
N GLY A 59 -3.11 10.36 16.11
CA GLY A 59 -2.06 9.89 15.21
C GLY A 59 -1.70 8.43 15.46
N ARG A 60 -1.56 8.01 16.72
CA ARG A 60 -1.33 6.62 17.11
C ARG A 60 -2.42 5.70 16.57
N HIS A 61 -3.69 6.08 16.75
CA HIS A 61 -4.84 5.31 16.27
C HIS A 61 -4.83 5.20 14.73
N ILE A 62 -4.58 6.30 14.01
CA ILE A 62 -4.51 6.28 12.55
C ILE A 62 -3.35 5.39 12.07
N VAL A 63 -2.16 5.52 12.65
CA VAL A 63 -1.00 4.69 12.31
C VAL A 63 -1.29 3.20 12.54
N ALA A 64 -1.98 2.87 13.64
CA ALA A 64 -2.37 1.52 13.96
C ALA A 64 -3.40 0.96 12.97
N THR A 65 -4.46 1.71 12.66
CA THR A 65 -5.54 1.27 11.76
C THR A 65 -5.16 1.32 10.27
N ARG A 66 -4.10 2.07 9.89
CA ARG A 66 -3.56 2.11 8.52
C ARG A 66 -2.43 1.13 8.28
N ALA A 67 -2.18 0.19 9.20
CA ALA A 67 -1.21 -0.90 9.07
C ALA A 67 0.25 -0.44 8.82
N CYS A 68 0.66 0.73 9.29
CA CYS A 68 2.01 1.25 9.06
C CYS A 68 3.09 0.29 9.61
N ALA A 69 2.83 -0.35 10.75
CA ALA A 69 3.71 -1.32 11.38
C ALA A 69 3.91 -2.61 10.56
N ASP A 70 3.00 -2.93 9.64
CA ASP A 70 3.13 -4.14 8.81
C ASP A 70 4.36 -4.08 7.89
N CYS A 71 4.74 -2.86 7.48
CA CYS A 71 5.95 -2.61 6.68
C CYS A 71 7.10 -2.03 7.51
N HIS A 72 6.81 -1.14 8.47
CA HIS A 72 7.85 -0.44 9.22
C HIS A 72 8.28 -1.14 10.53
N GLY A 73 7.63 -2.27 10.88
CA GLY A 73 7.86 -2.98 12.15
C GLY A 73 7.08 -2.33 13.30
N VAL A 74 6.84 -3.10 14.36
CA VAL A 74 6.08 -2.62 15.54
C VAL A 74 6.81 -1.54 16.32
N ASP A 75 8.12 -1.46 16.17
CA ASP A 75 9.02 -0.46 16.74
C ASP A 75 9.40 0.65 15.73
N PHE A 76 8.82 0.63 14.53
CA PHE A 76 9.13 1.51 13.41
C PHE A 76 10.60 1.51 12.96
N GLY A 77 11.40 0.54 13.44
CA GLY A 77 12.80 0.37 13.09
C GLY A 77 13.05 -0.27 11.73
N GLY A 78 12.00 -0.52 10.95
CA GLY A 78 12.07 -1.17 9.64
C GLY A 78 11.89 -2.68 9.71
N LYS A 79 11.42 -3.26 8.61
CA LYS A 79 11.12 -4.68 8.49
C LYS A 79 11.34 -5.18 7.07
N LYS A 80 11.84 -6.39 6.91
CA LYS A 80 11.83 -7.10 5.63
C LYS A 80 10.38 -7.47 5.28
N VAL A 81 9.90 -7.04 4.13
CA VAL A 81 8.53 -7.23 3.65
C VAL A 81 8.47 -8.31 2.58
N ILE A 82 9.41 -8.29 1.63
CA ILE A 82 9.56 -9.27 0.57
C ILE A 82 10.99 -9.77 0.57
N ASP A 83 11.16 -11.09 0.49
CA ASP A 83 12.44 -11.78 0.33
C ASP A 83 12.21 -12.99 -0.58
N ASP A 84 12.33 -12.77 -1.87
CA ASP A 84 12.05 -13.77 -2.90
C ASP A 84 13.01 -13.58 -4.07
N PRO A 85 13.62 -14.66 -4.62
CA PRO A 85 14.61 -14.55 -5.69
C PRO A 85 14.11 -13.87 -6.96
N LEU A 86 12.81 -13.95 -7.25
CA LEU A 86 12.20 -13.36 -8.46
C LEU A 86 11.52 -12.02 -8.18
N ALA A 87 10.91 -11.87 -6.99
CA ALA A 87 10.30 -10.61 -6.58
C ALA A 87 11.34 -9.61 -6.06
N GLY A 88 12.45 -10.09 -5.53
CA GLY A 88 13.53 -9.29 -4.98
C GLY A 88 13.48 -9.17 -3.45
N GLU A 89 14.34 -8.33 -2.91
CA GLU A 89 14.39 -8.01 -1.49
C GLU A 89 13.90 -6.58 -1.26
N LEU A 90 12.75 -6.45 -0.57
CA LEU A 90 12.10 -5.17 -0.34
C LEU A 90 11.84 -4.98 1.16
N HIS A 91 12.36 -3.89 1.70
CA HIS A 91 12.24 -3.53 3.11
C HIS A 91 11.40 -2.27 3.29
N GLY A 92 10.51 -2.27 4.29
CA GLY A 92 10.01 -1.05 4.91
C GLY A 92 11.16 -0.41 5.70
N PRO A 93 11.48 0.87 5.47
CA PRO A 93 12.63 1.49 6.12
C PRO A 93 12.39 1.72 7.61
N ASN A 94 13.50 1.85 8.36
CA ASN A 94 13.49 2.45 9.68
C ASN A 94 13.06 3.93 9.56
N ILE A 95 11.94 4.28 10.19
CA ILE A 95 11.37 5.65 10.20
C ILE A 95 11.53 6.33 11.56
N THR A 96 12.38 5.79 12.43
CA THR A 96 12.80 6.43 13.69
C THR A 96 14.05 7.28 13.48
N ARG A 97 14.52 7.95 14.54
CA ARG A 97 15.73 8.78 14.55
C ARG A 97 17.00 8.00 14.91
N GLY A 98 16.94 6.68 15.05
CA GLY A 98 18.11 5.84 15.32
C GLY A 98 19.03 5.66 14.11
N ILE A 99 20.13 4.96 14.31
CA ILE A 99 21.11 4.64 13.27
C ILE A 99 20.42 3.81 12.16
N GLY A 100 20.59 4.23 10.91
CA GLY A 100 19.93 3.62 9.75
C GLY A 100 18.49 4.09 9.50
N GLY A 101 17.97 4.97 10.39
CA GLY A 101 16.64 5.57 10.27
C GLY A 101 16.64 6.89 9.49
N LEU A 102 15.74 7.80 9.89
CA LEU A 102 15.58 9.09 9.26
C LEU A 102 16.77 10.01 9.63
N PRO A 103 17.34 10.74 8.68
CA PRO A 103 18.43 11.66 8.97
C PRO A 103 17.98 12.81 9.90
N SER A 104 18.91 13.42 10.62
CA SER A 104 18.63 14.48 11.60
C SER A 104 17.91 15.69 10.99
N ASP A 105 18.18 16.00 9.72
CA ASP A 105 17.61 17.08 8.95
C ASP A 105 16.30 16.69 8.22
N PHE A 106 15.70 15.52 8.51
CA PHE A 106 14.42 15.10 7.92
C PHE A 106 13.30 15.98 8.46
N SER A 107 12.77 16.84 7.60
CA SER A 107 11.81 17.89 7.96
C SER A 107 10.36 17.38 7.99
N ASP A 108 9.44 18.19 8.53
CA ASP A 108 8.00 17.91 8.48
C ASP A 108 7.47 17.85 7.05
N LEU A 109 8.02 18.67 6.13
CA LEU A 109 7.71 18.59 4.71
C LEU A 109 8.15 17.27 4.07
N ASP A 110 9.22 16.65 4.58
CA ASP A 110 9.66 15.33 4.09
C ASP A 110 8.70 14.23 4.51
N TYR A 111 8.10 14.32 5.71
CA TYR A 111 7.01 13.41 6.10
C TYR A 111 5.79 13.59 5.21
N VAL A 112 5.36 14.83 4.96
CA VAL A 112 4.23 15.10 4.06
C VAL A 112 4.51 14.56 2.66
N ARG A 113 5.72 14.83 2.12
CA ARG A 113 6.16 14.30 0.82
C ARG A 113 6.09 12.79 0.77
N ALA A 114 6.57 12.11 1.80
CA ALA A 114 6.59 10.65 1.88
C ALA A 114 5.18 10.07 1.98
N ILE A 115 4.38 10.52 2.91
CA ILE A 115 3.08 9.92 3.23
C ILE A 115 2.03 10.29 2.17
N ARG A 116 1.86 11.60 1.91
CA ARG A 116 0.80 12.10 1.01
C ARG A 116 1.16 11.98 -0.46
N HIS A 117 2.42 12.17 -0.81
CA HIS A 117 2.84 12.22 -2.22
C HIS A 117 3.57 10.97 -2.69
N GLY A 118 3.93 10.04 -1.79
CA GLY A 118 4.62 8.79 -2.15
C GLY A 118 6.01 9.00 -2.72
N LEU A 119 6.68 10.09 -2.33
CA LEU A 119 7.96 10.51 -2.86
C LEU A 119 9.05 10.54 -1.77
N SER A 120 10.22 10.07 -2.12
CA SER A 120 11.44 10.29 -1.35
C SER A 120 11.88 11.77 -1.41
N ARG A 121 12.83 12.17 -0.56
CA ARG A 121 13.38 13.54 -0.52
C ARG A 121 13.92 14.00 -1.87
N ASP A 122 14.47 13.09 -2.66
CA ASP A 122 15.02 13.37 -3.99
C ASP A 122 13.98 13.26 -5.12
N GLY A 123 12.70 13.06 -4.80
CA GLY A 123 11.58 13.07 -5.73
C GLY A 123 11.32 11.73 -6.44
N ARG A 124 11.96 10.63 -6.04
CA ARG A 124 11.65 9.30 -6.59
C ARG A 124 10.42 8.70 -5.91
N SER A 125 9.61 7.98 -6.69
CA SER A 125 8.46 7.27 -6.15
C SER A 125 8.87 6.09 -5.28
N PHE A 126 8.14 5.86 -4.19
CA PHE A 126 8.27 4.61 -3.43
C PHE A 126 7.64 3.44 -4.20
N VAL A 127 8.20 2.24 -3.98
CA VAL A 127 7.75 1.00 -4.64
C VAL A 127 6.65 0.31 -3.81
N LEU A 128 6.82 0.26 -2.49
CA LEU A 128 5.95 -0.52 -1.59
C LEU A 128 4.93 0.34 -0.84
N MET A 129 5.29 1.59 -0.50
CA MET A 129 4.43 2.40 0.36
C MET A 129 3.13 2.73 -0.36
N PRO A 130 1.95 2.37 0.20
CA PRO A 130 0.66 2.57 -0.43
C PRO A 130 0.17 4.02 -0.26
N SER A 131 1.01 5.00 -0.62
CA SER A 131 0.72 6.42 -0.42
C SER A 131 -0.53 6.89 -1.16
N LEU A 132 -0.98 6.14 -2.17
CA LEU A 132 -2.25 6.43 -2.85
C LEU A 132 -3.44 6.32 -1.87
N GLU A 133 -3.38 5.42 -0.90
CA GLU A 133 -4.40 5.24 0.13
C GLU A 133 -4.33 6.30 1.25
N TYR A 134 -3.18 6.98 1.36
CA TYR A 134 -2.93 8.00 2.38
C TYR A 134 -2.98 9.43 1.81
N ALA A 135 -3.02 9.57 0.48
CA ALA A 135 -2.96 10.86 -0.19
C ALA A 135 -4.08 11.81 0.23
N ASP A 136 -5.26 11.27 0.53
CA ASP A 136 -6.45 12.04 0.89
C ASP A 136 -6.67 12.18 2.41
N LEU A 137 -5.69 11.80 3.25
CA LEU A 137 -5.73 12.14 4.66
C LEU A 137 -5.92 13.65 4.83
N SER A 138 -6.81 14.07 5.73
CA SER A 138 -6.99 15.48 6.08
C SER A 138 -5.67 16.07 6.59
N ASP A 139 -5.52 17.39 6.54
CA ASP A 139 -4.30 18.02 7.05
C ASP A 139 -4.13 17.78 8.55
N GLU A 140 -5.24 17.78 9.30
CA GLU A 140 -5.26 17.46 10.73
C GLU A 140 -4.82 16.03 11.00
N ASP A 141 -5.35 15.04 10.26
CA ASP A 141 -4.99 13.63 10.45
C ASP A 141 -3.55 13.35 10.04
N LEU A 142 -3.08 13.92 8.94
CA LEU A 142 -1.69 13.79 8.54
C LEU A 142 -0.76 14.45 9.54
N GLY A 143 -1.12 15.61 10.06
CA GLY A 143 -0.38 16.28 11.14
C GLY A 143 -0.28 15.44 12.40
N ALA A 144 -1.40 14.83 12.82
CA ALA A 144 -1.47 13.92 13.96
C ALA A 144 -0.58 12.67 13.75
N VAL A 145 -0.63 12.06 12.57
CA VAL A 145 0.25 10.93 12.20
C VAL A 145 1.72 11.32 12.33
N ILE A 146 2.12 12.47 11.77
CA ILE A 146 3.51 12.96 11.85
C ILE A 146 3.89 13.23 13.30
N ALA A 147 3.01 13.88 14.09
CA ALA A 147 3.24 14.13 15.50
C ALA A 147 3.53 12.83 16.26
N TYR A 148 2.71 11.80 16.07
CA TYR A 148 2.92 10.50 16.70
C TYR A 148 4.23 9.83 16.25
N LEU A 149 4.54 9.81 14.95
CA LEU A 149 5.77 9.21 14.44
C LEU A 149 7.03 9.90 15.01
N LYS A 150 6.98 11.20 15.26
CA LYS A 150 8.07 11.96 15.88
C LYS A 150 8.29 11.63 17.37
N THR A 151 7.31 11.06 18.06
CA THR A 151 7.45 10.61 19.47
C THR A 151 8.08 9.24 19.59
N GLN A 152 8.27 8.51 18.48
CA GLN A 152 8.77 7.14 18.56
C GLN A 152 10.23 7.09 19.03
N PRO A 153 10.58 6.16 19.93
CA PRO A 153 11.95 5.96 20.36
C PRO A 153 12.88 5.71 19.18
N ALA A 154 14.12 6.16 19.30
CA ALA A 154 15.14 5.85 18.30
C ALA A 154 15.47 4.35 18.33
N VAL A 155 15.46 3.71 17.17
CA VAL A 155 15.80 2.31 16.99
C VAL A 155 17.02 2.23 16.08
N ASP A 156 18.10 1.68 16.60
CA ASP A 156 19.33 1.47 15.84
C ASP A 156 19.22 0.15 15.06
N ARG A 157 18.87 0.29 13.79
CA ARG A 157 18.75 -0.84 12.87
C ARG A 157 19.16 -0.38 11.46
N PRO A 158 20.14 -1.06 10.84
CA PRO A 158 20.56 -0.71 9.48
C PRO A 158 19.38 -0.75 8.51
N ARG A 159 19.38 0.21 7.56
CA ARG A 159 18.37 0.22 6.50
C ARG A 159 18.54 -0.98 5.59
N GLY A 160 17.51 -1.78 5.45
CA GLY A 160 17.49 -2.86 4.47
C GLY A 160 17.33 -2.35 3.03
N PRO A 161 17.66 -3.18 2.04
CA PRO A 161 17.60 -2.82 0.63
C PRO A 161 16.16 -2.67 0.13
N VAL A 162 15.99 -1.88 -0.93
CA VAL A 162 14.78 -1.85 -1.77
C VAL A 162 15.24 -2.21 -3.17
N SER A 163 15.34 -3.52 -3.43
CA SER A 163 15.88 -4.10 -4.66
C SER A 163 14.84 -4.95 -5.38
N PRO A 164 13.93 -4.33 -6.18
CA PRO A 164 12.93 -5.07 -6.94
C PRO A 164 13.59 -6.07 -7.89
N GLY A 165 13.15 -7.33 -7.83
CA GLY A 165 13.58 -8.40 -8.72
C GLY A 165 12.89 -8.33 -10.09
N PRO A 166 13.23 -9.25 -11.01
CA PRO A 166 12.78 -9.20 -12.39
C PRO A 166 11.25 -9.22 -12.52
N ILE A 167 10.54 -9.96 -11.67
CA ILE A 167 9.06 -10.01 -11.72
C ILE A 167 8.47 -8.67 -11.29
N VAL A 168 8.87 -8.11 -10.15
CA VAL A 168 8.34 -6.81 -9.68
C VAL A 168 8.67 -5.71 -10.70
N ARG A 169 9.84 -5.74 -11.31
CA ARG A 169 10.22 -4.80 -12.38
C ARG A 169 9.31 -4.91 -13.60
N LEU A 170 9.01 -6.14 -14.03
CA LEU A 170 8.07 -6.38 -15.12
C LEU A 170 6.67 -5.89 -14.77
N LEU A 171 6.16 -6.18 -13.56
CA LEU A 171 4.85 -5.72 -13.09
C LEU A 171 4.77 -4.19 -12.98
N ILE A 172 5.88 -3.52 -12.63
CA ILE A 172 5.96 -2.05 -12.69
C ILE A 172 5.82 -1.56 -14.14
N LEU A 173 6.50 -2.19 -15.10
CA LEU A 173 6.45 -1.79 -16.52
C LEU A 173 5.08 -2.02 -17.14
N THR A 174 4.40 -3.11 -16.78
CA THR A 174 3.04 -3.42 -17.26
C THR A 174 1.95 -2.64 -16.52
N GLY A 175 2.28 -1.93 -15.44
CA GLY A 175 1.31 -1.14 -14.64
C GLY A 175 0.51 -1.95 -13.62
N GLU A 176 0.81 -3.25 -13.46
CA GLU A 176 0.21 -4.08 -12.42
C GLU A 176 0.67 -3.66 -11.01
N VAL A 177 1.95 -3.31 -10.85
CA VAL A 177 2.45 -2.64 -9.66
C VAL A 177 2.52 -1.14 -9.94
N LYS A 178 1.65 -0.39 -9.27
CA LYS A 178 1.55 1.06 -9.42
C LYS A 178 2.56 1.76 -8.52
N LEU A 179 3.38 2.61 -9.10
CA LEU A 179 4.17 3.57 -8.33
C LEU A 179 3.21 4.68 -7.84
N ALA A 180 2.92 4.73 -6.55
CA ALA A 180 1.85 5.58 -5.99
C ALA A 180 1.92 7.03 -6.47
N ALA A 181 3.12 7.62 -6.51
CA ALA A 181 3.32 8.99 -6.96
C ALA A 181 2.97 9.24 -8.45
N GLU A 182 2.73 8.21 -9.25
CA GLU A 182 2.28 8.38 -10.64
C GLU A 182 0.77 8.53 -10.77
N HIS A 183 0.04 8.19 -9.71
CA HIS A 183 -1.42 8.14 -9.69
C HIS A 183 -2.05 9.11 -8.68
N ILE A 184 -1.23 9.77 -7.85
CA ILE A 184 -1.69 10.79 -6.90
C ILE A 184 -1.83 12.13 -7.65
N ASP A 185 -2.98 12.77 -7.52
CA ASP A 185 -3.11 14.18 -7.88
C ASP A 185 -2.41 15.03 -6.83
N HIS A 186 -1.20 15.47 -7.16
CA HIS A 186 -0.35 16.26 -6.28
C HIS A 186 -0.85 17.70 -6.07
N ALA A 187 -1.71 18.20 -6.93
CA ALA A 187 -2.28 19.55 -6.86
C ALA A 187 -3.63 19.59 -6.15
N ALA A 188 -4.24 18.42 -5.91
CA ALA A 188 -5.54 18.36 -5.26
C ALA A 188 -5.49 18.96 -3.85
N LYS A 189 -6.46 19.83 -3.56
CA LYS A 189 -6.67 20.35 -2.22
C LYS A 189 -7.26 19.25 -1.33
N ARG A 190 -6.69 19.04 -0.15
CA ARG A 190 -7.20 18.10 0.85
C ARG A 190 -8.05 18.84 1.86
N ALA A 191 -8.99 18.12 2.48
CA ALA A 191 -9.76 18.68 3.59
C ALA A 191 -8.82 19.08 4.74
N SER A 192 -9.05 20.23 5.35
CA SER A 192 -8.31 20.62 6.55
C SER A 192 -8.59 19.68 7.72
N THR A 193 -9.86 19.32 7.89
CA THR A 193 -10.34 18.42 8.94
C THR A 193 -11.41 17.48 8.39
N VAL A 194 -11.59 16.33 9.03
CA VAL A 194 -12.68 15.38 8.77
C VAL A 194 -13.34 15.04 10.11
N THR A 195 -14.63 15.30 10.22
CA THR A 195 -15.39 15.01 11.44
C THR A 195 -15.73 13.54 11.53
N ALA A 196 -15.25 12.88 12.58
CA ALA A 196 -15.58 11.50 12.88
C ALA A 196 -17.06 11.36 13.23
N SER A 197 -17.80 10.55 12.48
CA SER A 197 -19.23 10.29 12.68
C SER A 197 -19.61 8.93 12.05
N ALA A 198 -20.72 8.35 12.43
CA ALA A 198 -21.22 7.12 11.79
C ALA A 198 -21.92 7.42 10.44
N SER A 199 -21.30 8.26 9.61
CA SER A 199 -21.83 8.68 8.31
C SER A 199 -21.16 7.99 7.12
N ALA A 200 -21.85 7.98 5.98
CA ALA A 200 -21.28 7.47 4.74
C ALA A 200 -20.04 8.27 4.27
N ASP A 201 -20.02 9.59 4.48
CA ASP A 201 -18.88 10.44 4.11
C ASP A 201 -17.62 10.07 4.91
N TYR A 202 -17.78 9.89 6.23
CA TYR A 202 -16.65 9.42 7.05
C TYR A 202 -16.26 7.99 6.70
N GLY A 203 -17.24 7.12 6.43
CA GLY A 203 -16.99 5.76 5.95
C GLY A 203 -16.22 5.74 4.64
N LYS A 204 -16.55 6.62 3.68
CA LYS A 204 -15.80 6.81 2.44
C LYS A 204 -14.34 7.21 2.68
N TYR A 205 -14.13 8.14 3.59
CA TYR A 205 -12.79 8.58 4.00
C TYR A 205 -11.96 7.43 4.58
N LEU A 206 -12.56 6.61 5.44
CA LEU A 206 -11.90 5.44 6.01
C LEU A 206 -11.64 4.35 4.96
N ALA A 207 -12.58 4.14 4.04
CA ALA A 207 -12.51 3.10 3.01
C ALA A 207 -11.39 3.31 1.98
N ALA A 208 -10.73 4.47 1.96
CA ALA A 208 -9.54 4.71 1.15
C ALA A 208 -8.48 3.61 1.36
N SER A 209 -8.31 3.12 2.60
CA SER A 209 -7.38 2.02 2.93
C SER A 209 -7.81 0.64 2.42
N CYS A 210 -9.03 0.50 1.94
CA CYS A 210 -9.52 -0.76 1.40
C CYS A 210 -9.28 -0.87 -0.11
N THR A 211 -9.04 0.28 -0.77
CA THR A 211 -9.03 0.37 -2.24
C THR A 211 -7.86 -0.35 -2.89
N GLY A 212 -6.72 -0.47 -2.20
CA GLY A 212 -5.54 -1.18 -2.72
C GLY A 212 -5.85 -2.63 -3.10
N CYS A 213 -6.56 -3.34 -2.22
CA CYS A 213 -6.97 -4.72 -2.46
C CYS A 213 -8.34 -4.82 -3.15
N HIS A 214 -9.35 -4.10 -2.62
CA HIS A 214 -10.74 -4.22 -3.09
C HIS A 214 -11.04 -3.39 -4.35
N GLY A 215 -10.06 -2.65 -4.87
CA GLY A 215 -10.21 -1.78 -6.04
C GLY A 215 -10.85 -0.43 -5.72
N PRO A 216 -10.71 0.59 -6.59
CA PRO A 216 -11.20 1.94 -6.35
C PRO A 216 -12.72 2.00 -6.17
N ASN A 217 -13.46 1.06 -6.78
CA ASN A 217 -14.92 0.94 -6.66
C ASN A 217 -15.34 -0.06 -5.57
N LEU A 218 -14.39 -0.62 -4.81
CA LEU A 218 -14.64 -1.66 -3.80
C LEU A 218 -15.33 -2.92 -4.33
N SER A 219 -15.27 -3.16 -5.64
CA SER A 219 -15.89 -4.31 -6.31
C SER A 219 -15.08 -5.61 -6.21
N GLY A 220 -13.89 -5.56 -5.56
CA GLY A 220 -13.04 -6.72 -5.35
C GLY A 220 -12.37 -7.25 -6.63
N GLY A 221 -12.22 -8.56 -6.71
CA GLY A 221 -11.56 -9.23 -7.83
C GLY A 221 -10.06 -9.45 -7.60
N LYS A 222 -9.34 -9.83 -8.65
CA LYS A 222 -7.90 -10.09 -8.58
C LYS A 222 -7.15 -8.85 -8.09
N ILE A 223 -6.27 -9.02 -7.11
CA ILE A 223 -5.45 -7.91 -6.58
C ILE A 223 -4.28 -7.68 -7.55
N PRO A 224 -4.13 -6.47 -8.14
CA PRO A 224 -3.04 -6.18 -9.06
C PRO A 224 -1.67 -6.36 -8.41
N GLY A 225 -0.75 -6.97 -9.14
CA GLY A 225 0.61 -7.22 -8.65
C GLY A 225 0.76 -8.27 -7.55
N ALA A 226 -0.35 -8.84 -7.08
CA ALA A 226 -0.30 -9.90 -6.07
C ALA A 226 0.18 -11.24 -6.65
N PRO A 227 0.79 -12.12 -5.83
CA PRO A 227 1.13 -13.48 -6.20
C PRO A 227 -0.09 -14.24 -6.77
N PRO A 228 0.10 -15.16 -7.74
CA PRO A 228 -1.00 -15.88 -8.39
C PRO A 228 -1.85 -16.73 -7.46
N ASP A 229 -1.28 -17.19 -6.35
CA ASP A 229 -1.92 -18.00 -5.31
C ASP A 229 -2.74 -17.19 -4.30
N TRP A 230 -2.64 -15.87 -4.37
CA TRP A 230 -3.47 -15.03 -3.49
C TRP A 230 -4.94 -15.08 -3.93
N PRO A 231 -5.87 -15.20 -2.99
CA PRO A 231 -7.29 -15.16 -3.30
C PRO A 231 -7.70 -13.79 -3.83
N ALA A 232 -8.73 -13.79 -4.67
CA ALA A 232 -9.37 -12.55 -5.09
C ALA A 232 -9.96 -11.81 -3.87
N ALA A 233 -9.83 -10.50 -3.84
CA ALA A 233 -10.47 -9.67 -2.84
C ALA A 233 -12.00 -9.73 -2.98
N ALA A 234 -12.71 -9.74 -1.86
CA ALA A 234 -14.16 -9.78 -1.83
C ALA A 234 -14.76 -8.51 -2.47
N ASN A 235 -15.90 -8.65 -3.11
CA ASN A 235 -16.74 -7.53 -3.50
C ASN A 235 -17.40 -6.95 -2.22
N LEU A 236 -17.23 -5.67 -1.98
CA LEU A 236 -17.81 -4.95 -0.84
C LEU A 236 -18.99 -4.05 -1.23
N THR A 237 -19.39 -4.06 -2.51
CA THR A 237 -20.55 -3.28 -2.99
C THR A 237 -21.88 -4.00 -2.73
N SER A 238 -22.99 -3.36 -3.03
CA SER A 238 -24.35 -3.96 -2.89
C SER A 238 -24.68 -5.02 -3.95
N HIS A 239 -23.70 -5.50 -4.73
CA HIS A 239 -23.92 -6.51 -5.77
C HIS A 239 -24.27 -7.89 -5.18
N ALA A 240 -25.11 -8.66 -5.86
CA ALA A 240 -25.61 -9.97 -5.39
C ALA A 240 -24.50 -11.01 -5.08
N THR A 241 -23.32 -10.88 -5.70
CA THR A 241 -22.16 -11.75 -5.41
C THR A 241 -21.39 -11.34 -4.15
N SER A 242 -21.70 -10.16 -3.59
CA SER A 242 -21.07 -9.69 -2.35
C SER A 242 -21.61 -10.45 -1.15
N ARG A 243 -20.72 -10.95 -0.29
CA ARG A 243 -21.15 -11.56 0.99
C ARG A 243 -21.66 -10.51 1.98
N VAL A 244 -21.15 -9.28 1.89
CA VAL A 244 -21.50 -8.17 2.80
C VAL A 244 -22.99 -7.81 2.68
N THR A 245 -23.62 -8.00 1.52
CA THR A 245 -25.05 -7.74 1.33
C THR A 245 -25.97 -8.66 2.16
N ARG A 246 -25.44 -9.76 2.67
CA ARG A 246 -26.18 -10.77 3.46
C ARG A 246 -25.90 -10.64 4.95
N TRP A 247 -25.09 -9.67 5.36
CA TRP A 247 -24.71 -9.47 6.75
C TRP A 247 -25.53 -8.33 7.36
N THR A 248 -25.65 -8.38 8.69
CA THR A 248 -26.09 -7.22 9.45
C THR A 248 -24.87 -6.33 9.78
N GLU A 249 -25.14 -5.11 10.27
CA GLU A 249 -24.09 -4.21 10.77
C GLU A 249 -23.24 -4.91 11.84
N GLU A 250 -23.87 -5.58 12.79
CA GLU A 250 -23.18 -6.29 13.87
C GLU A 250 -22.30 -7.41 13.35
N GLN A 251 -22.79 -8.17 12.35
CA GLN A 251 -22.01 -9.23 11.71
C GLN A 251 -20.80 -8.69 10.95
N PHE A 252 -20.95 -7.55 10.28
CA PHE A 252 -19.82 -6.87 9.63
C PHE A 252 -18.79 -6.41 10.66
N MET A 253 -19.23 -5.68 11.69
CA MET A 253 -18.35 -5.19 12.76
C MET A 253 -17.62 -6.34 13.45
N GLN A 254 -18.35 -7.39 13.82
CA GLN A 254 -17.78 -8.57 14.47
C GLN A 254 -16.77 -9.27 13.54
N THR A 255 -17.08 -9.39 12.25
CA THR A 255 -16.17 -10.00 11.27
C THR A 255 -14.85 -9.24 11.15
N VAL A 256 -14.89 -7.91 11.06
CA VAL A 256 -13.66 -7.11 10.98
C VAL A 256 -12.86 -7.23 12.28
N ARG A 257 -13.53 -7.19 13.43
CA ARG A 257 -12.91 -7.21 14.76
C ARG A 257 -12.30 -8.53 15.12
N THR A 258 -13.01 -9.64 14.90
CA THR A 258 -12.56 -11.00 15.26
C THR A 258 -11.84 -11.71 14.14
N ARG A 259 -11.91 -11.21 12.92
CA ARG A 259 -11.45 -11.84 11.71
C ARG A 259 -12.12 -13.18 11.38
N VAL A 260 -13.33 -13.40 11.92
CA VAL A 260 -14.17 -14.58 11.68
C VAL A 260 -15.50 -14.14 11.09
N ARG A 261 -15.90 -14.75 9.97
CA ARG A 261 -17.15 -14.47 9.27
C ARG A 261 -18.34 -15.08 10.01
N PRO A 262 -19.58 -14.66 9.72
CA PRO A 262 -20.79 -15.25 10.30
C PRO A 262 -20.94 -16.76 10.07
N ASP A 263 -20.33 -17.30 9.01
CA ASP A 263 -20.30 -18.73 8.71
C ASP A 263 -19.19 -19.51 9.46
N GLY A 264 -18.49 -18.86 10.40
CA GLY A 264 -17.39 -19.43 11.18
C GLY A 264 -16.05 -19.50 10.45
N THR A 265 -15.96 -19.11 9.18
CA THR A 265 -14.70 -19.14 8.43
C THR A 265 -13.84 -17.92 8.74
N ALA A 266 -12.52 -18.12 8.89
CA ALA A 266 -11.59 -17.04 9.12
C ALA A 266 -11.43 -16.12 7.88
N LEU A 267 -11.21 -14.83 8.10
CA LEU A 267 -10.71 -13.94 7.05
C LEU A 267 -9.31 -14.40 6.64
N ASN A 268 -9.01 -14.21 5.34
CA ASN A 268 -7.67 -14.53 4.85
C ASN A 268 -6.61 -13.67 5.58
N PRO A 269 -5.46 -14.23 6.01
CA PRO A 269 -4.39 -13.50 6.69
C PRO A 269 -3.84 -12.30 5.90
N ILE A 270 -3.99 -12.29 4.57
CA ILE A 270 -3.58 -11.21 3.68
C ILE A 270 -4.34 -9.90 4.00
N MET A 271 -5.60 -9.99 4.43
CA MET A 271 -6.32 -8.81 4.91
C MET A 271 -5.68 -8.31 6.21
N PRO A 272 -5.22 -7.06 6.29
CA PRO A 272 -4.49 -6.55 7.45
C PRO A 272 -5.26 -6.72 8.76
N ALA A 273 -4.59 -7.27 9.77
CA ALA A 273 -5.16 -7.41 11.11
C ALA A 273 -5.36 -6.04 11.80
N ALA A 274 -4.69 -5.02 11.32
CA ALA A 274 -4.76 -3.65 11.80
C ALA A 274 -6.21 -3.10 11.82
N PHE A 275 -7.05 -3.49 10.87
CA PHE A 275 -8.45 -3.05 10.80
C PHE A 275 -9.30 -3.52 11.99
N ALA A 276 -8.88 -4.54 12.72
CA ALA A 276 -9.55 -4.94 13.97
C ALA A 276 -9.48 -3.86 15.07
N GLN A 277 -8.58 -2.88 14.93
CA GLN A 277 -8.42 -1.77 15.87
C GLN A 277 -9.34 -0.57 15.57
N LEU A 278 -10.10 -0.60 14.47
CA LEU A 278 -11.11 0.43 14.19
C LEU A 278 -12.13 0.50 15.33
N THR A 279 -12.53 1.70 15.70
CA THR A 279 -13.57 1.94 16.71
C THR A 279 -14.94 1.49 16.20
N ASP A 280 -15.92 1.34 17.10
CA ASP A 280 -17.29 1.01 16.71
C ASP A 280 -17.90 2.09 15.81
N GLN A 281 -17.59 3.35 16.07
CA GLN A 281 -18.04 4.47 15.25
C GLN A 281 -17.46 4.40 13.82
N GLU A 282 -16.18 4.05 13.69
CA GLU A 282 -15.51 3.88 12.38
C GLU A 282 -16.08 2.69 11.63
N LEU A 283 -16.32 1.57 12.30
CA LEU A 283 -16.93 0.39 11.69
C LEU A 283 -18.36 0.64 11.22
N LYS A 284 -19.16 1.38 12.02
CA LYS A 284 -20.51 1.83 11.62
C LYS A 284 -20.47 2.77 10.42
N ALA A 285 -19.52 3.71 10.40
CA ALA A 285 -19.32 4.60 9.25
C ALA A 285 -18.97 3.82 7.98
N LEU A 286 -18.02 2.88 8.09
CA LEU A 286 -17.67 1.99 6.97
C LEU A 286 -18.89 1.20 6.50
N TRP A 287 -19.65 0.60 7.41
CA TRP A 287 -20.87 -0.13 7.07
C TRP A 287 -21.86 0.76 6.32
N THR A 288 -22.17 1.94 6.86
CA THR A 288 -23.07 2.91 6.24
C THR A 288 -22.62 3.27 4.81
N TYR A 289 -21.33 3.49 4.62
CA TYR A 289 -20.76 3.78 3.29
C TYR A 289 -20.89 2.59 2.36
N LEU A 290 -20.51 1.38 2.79
CA LEU A 290 -20.56 0.18 1.95
C LEU A 290 -22.00 -0.13 1.49
N GLN A 291 -23.01 0.10 2.35
CA GLN A 291 -24.42 -0.06 2.00
C GLN A 291 -24.92 1.01 1.01
N SER A 292 -24.27 2.18 0.95
CA SER A 292 -24.62 3.25 0.00
C SER A 292 -24.02 3.03 -1.40
N LEU A 293 -23.10 2.07 -1.56
CA LEU A 293 -22.45 1.82 -2.84
C LEU A 293 -23.41 1.18 -3.86
N PRO A 294 -23.34 1.59 -5.12
CA PRO A 294 -24.11 0.93 -6.19
C PRO A 294 -23.64 -0.52 -6.35
N ALA A 295 -24.52 -1.36 -6.89
CA ALA A 295 -24.20 -2.73 -7.23
C ALA A 295 -23.20 -2.76 -8.42
N ILE A 296 -21.98 -3.18 -8.16
CA ILE A 296 -20.91 -3.28 -9.17
C ILE A 296 -20.48 -4.74 -9.28
N PRO A 297 -20.43 -5.32 -10.49
CA PRO A 297 -19.97 -6.69 -10.68
C PRO A 297 -18.56 -6.91 -10.13
N THR A 298 -18.31 -8.10 -9.58
CA THR A 298 -16.99 -8.42 -9.00
C THR A 298 -15.87 -8.27 -10.04
N GLY A 299 -14.84 -7.54 -9.69
CA GLY A 299 -13.67 -7.29 -10.54
C GLY A 299 -13.84 -6.18 -11.58
N ALA A 300 -14.97 -5.49 -11.61
CA ALA A 300 -15.15 -4.27 -12.40
C ALA A 300 -14.40 -3.11 -11.70
N ARG A 301 -13.17 -2.86 -12.15
CA ARG A 301 -12.24 -1.88 -11.56
C ARG A 301 -12.10 -0.62 -12.40
#